data_394d2f71474408717494d3f10a9d2450
#
_entry.id   394d2f71474408717494d3f10a9d2450
#
_cell.length_a   1.000
_cell.length_b   1.000
_cell.length_c   1.000
_cell.angle_alpha   90.00
_cell.angle_beta   90.00
_cell.angle_gamma   90.00
#
_symmetry.space_group_name_H-M   'P 1'
#
loop_
_entity.id
_entity.type
_entity.pdbx_description
1 polymer ?
#
loop_
_entity_poly.entity_id
_entity_poly.type
_entity_poly.pdbx_seq_one_letter_code
_entity_poly.pdbx_strand_id
1 'polypeptide(L)'
;MRKIDKYRGIVGFLDPEMIILKRINEEADEVEAYIVKALLAQQDKECIFVVCQEGYHWALLVIFPKWNTVYNIDSKGYQSPSCYSIKKLFDEAFGAYVDKKGRHNKNFGRTVIWKHFQAHIQPPGSMLCGQYVMYHMLSFADNLSLDRDRYPQGRAGFATCPLLPDEIANVRERLLDFFMNEVIDIGGSCRVEGASYN
;
A
#
# COMPACT_ATOMS: atom_id res chain seq x y z
N MET A 1 -7.50 -0.54 24.21
CA MET A 1 -7.77 -0.55 22.76
C MET A 1 -6.44 -0.87 22.06
N ARG A 2 -6.35 -2.03 21.39
CA ARG A 2 -5.09 -2.46 20.75
C ARG A 2 -4.74 -1.49 19.61
N LYS A 3 -3.44 -1.17 19.40
CA LYS A 3 -2.99 -0.23 18.35
C LYS A 3 -3.48 -0.60 16.94
N ILE A 4 -3.68 -1.89 16.67
CA ILE A 4 -4.17 -2.42 15.38
C ILE A 4 -5.59 -1.95 15.06
N ASP A 5 -6.46 -1.81 16.06
CA ASP A 5 -7.85 -1.39 15.86
C ASP A 5 -7.96 0.06 15.36
N LYS A 6 -6.92 0.89 15.59
CA LYS A 6 -6.89 2.29 15.17
C LYS A 6 -6.99 2.44 13.62
N TYR A 7 -6.41 1.53 12.86
CA TYR A 7 -6.33 1.63 11.39
C TYR A 7 -7.35 0.77 10.65
N ARG A 8 -7.92 -0.24 11.33
CA ARG A 8 -8.82 -1.25 10.72
C ARG A 8 -10.03 -0.64 10.01
N GLY A 9 -10.56 0.47 10.50
CA GLY A 9 -11.68 1.19 9.88
C GLY A 9 -11.26 2.16 8.77
N ILE A 10 -9.98 2.48 8.64
CA ILE A 10 -9.49 3.58 7.82
C ILE A 10 -8.72 3.07 6.60
N VAL A 11 -7.89 2.05 6.78
CA VAL A 11 -6.97 1.54 5.76
C VAL A 11 -7.41 0.15 5.30
N GLY A 12 -7.38 -0.05 3.98
CA GLY A 12 -7.52 -1.35 3.33
C GLY A 12 -6.19 -1.81 2.74
N PHE A 13 -6.16 -3.06 2.27
CA PHE A 13 -4.98 -3.67 1.68
C PHE A 13 -5.35 -4.54 0.48
N LEU A 14 -4.51 -4.55 -0.55
CA LEU A 14 -4.49 -5.61 -1.54
C LEU A 14 -3.39 -6.61 -1.18
N ASP A 15 -3.69 -7.90 -1.39
CA ASP A 15 -2.73 -8.97 -1.17
C ASP A 15 -1.58 -8.86 -2.19
N PRO A 16 -0.33 -8.65 -1.74
CA PRO A 16 0.80 -8.50 -2.64
C PRO A 16 1.08 -9.78 -3.46
N GLU A 17 0.72 -10.97 -2.99
CA GLU A 17 0.90 -12.21 -3.75
C GLU A 17 -0.01 -12.28 -4.99
N MET A 18 -1.14 -11.57 -4.96
CA MET A 18 -2.06 -11.50 -6.10
C MET A 18 -1.61 -10.54 -7.20
N ILE A 19 -0.67 -9.62 -6.90
CA ILE A 19 -0.26 -8.54 -7.80
C ILE A 19 1.25 -8.54 -8.10
N ILE A 20 1.89 -9.70 -8.01
CA ILE A 20 3.29 -9.87 -8.43
C ILE A 20 3.41 -9.82 -9.96
N LEU A 21 4.56 -9.34 -10.46
CA LEU A 21 4.81 -9.17 -11.90
C LEU A 21 4.55 -10.44 -12.71
N LYS A 22 4.90 -11.62 -12.17
CA LYS A 22 4.64 -12.90 -12.83
C LYS A 22 3.16 -13.08 -13.13
N ARG A 23 2.27 -12.90 -12.14
CA ARG A 23 0.83 -13.06 -12.32
C ARG A 23 0.24 -12.00 -13.23
N ILE A 24 0.72 -10.76 -13.15
CA ILE A 24 0.29 -9.69 -14.05
C ILE A 24 0.56 -10.06 -15.52
N ASN A 25 1.66 -10.74 -15.80
CA ASN A 25 2.03 -11.13 -17.15
C ASN A 25 1.35 -12.42 -17.63
N GLU A 26 1.08 -13.37 -16.74
CA GLU A 26 0.56 -14.69 -17.08
C GLU A 26 -0.96 -14.83 -16.86
N GLU A 27 -1.54 -14.07 -15.92
CA GLU A 27 -2.91 -14.21 -15.41
C GLU A 27 -3.61 -12.83 -15.29
N ALA A 28 -3.40 -11.93 -16.27
CA ALA A 28 -3.85 -10.53 -16.19
C ALA A 28 -5.34 -10.40 -15.85
N ASP A 29 -6.21 -11.18 -16.48
CA ASP A 29 -7.66 -11.13 -16.28
C ASP A 29 -8.06 -11.53 -14.85
N GLU A 30 -7.36 -12.51 -14.26
CA GLU A 30 -7.60 -12.94 -12.88
C GLU A 30 -7.15 -11.88 -11.89
N VAL A 31 -6.00 -11.25 -12.15
CA VAL A 31 -5.48 -10.14 -11.33
C VAL A 31 -6.39 -8.94 -11.41
N GLU A 32 -6.89 -8.59 -12.60
CA GLU A 32 -7.89 -7.52 -12.78
C GLU A 32 -9.16 -7.82 -11.97
N ALA A 33 -9.71 -9.01 -12.13
CA ALA A 33 -10.92 -9.44 -11.41
C ALA A 33 -10.71 -9.38 -9.87
N TYR A 34 -9.54 -9.79 -9.39
CA TYR A 34 -9.16 -9.69 -7.99
C TYR A 34 -9.14 -8.23 -7.52
N ILE A 35 -8.47 -7.33 -8.26
CA ILE A 35 -8.38 -5.90 -7.91
C ILE A 35 -9.79 -5.30 -7.82
N VAL A 36 -10.64 -5.55 -8.81
CA VAL A 36 -12.03 -5.06 -8.81
C VAL A 36 -12.79 -5.53 -7.58
N LYS A 37 -12.72 -6.84 -7.26
CA LYS A 37 -13.38 -7.43 -6.09
C LYS A 37 -12.86 -6.81 -4.79
N ALA A 38 -11.56 -6.65 -4.66
CA ALA A 38 -10.92 -6.09 -3.47
C ALA A 38 -11.28 -4.61 -3.27
N LEU A 39 -11.32 -3.81 -4.35
CA LEU A 39 -11.77 -2.41 -4.29
C LEU A 39 -13.24 -2.28 -3.88
N LEU A 40 -14.13 -3.13 -4.41
CA LEU A 40 -15.55 -3.14 -4.03
C LEU A 40 -15.74 -3.51 -2.56
N ALA A 41 -15.00 -4.52 -2.09
CA ALA A 41 -15.09 -4.97 -0.70
C ALA A 41 -14.57 -3.95 0.31
N GLN A 42 -13.71 -3.03 -0.13
CA GLN A 42 -13.03 -2.06 0.73
C GLN A 42 -13.34 -0.59 0.38
N GLN A 43 -14.42 -0.35 -0.37
CA GLN A 43 -14.79 1.00 -0.83
C GLN A 43 -15.20 1.97 0.29
N ASP A 44 -15.43 1.47 1.50
CA ASP A 44 -15.67 2.25 2.72
C ASP A 44 -14.39 2.81 3.33
N LYS A 45 -13.22 2.25 2.99
CA LYS A 45 -11.93 2.69 3.49
C LYS A 45 -11.56 4.07 2.97
N GLU A 46 -10.74 4.80 3.74
CA GLU A 46 -10.20 6.09 3.30
C GLU A 46 -9.14 5.89 2.21
N CYS A 47 -8.25 4.92 2.41
CA CYS A 47 -7.28 4.51 1.40
C CYS A 47 -7.04 2.99 1.43
N ILE A 48 -6.43 2.49 0.35
CA ILE A 48 -6.04 1.10 0.20
C ILE A 48 -4.56 1.06 -0.15
N PHE A 49 -3.78 0.30 0.62
CA PHE A 49 -2.36 0.08 0.37
C PHE A 49 -2.14 -1.11 -0.56
N VAL A 50 -1.22 -0.93 -1.50
CA VAL A 50 -0.77 -1.95 -2.43
C VAL A 50 0.75 -1.99 -2.43
N VAL A 51 1.31 -3.08 -1.95
CA VAL A 51 2.76 -3.29 -2.01
C VAL A 51 3.09 -3.97 -3.33
N CYS A 52 3.86 -3.30 -4.17
CA CYS A 52 4.23 -3.78 -5.49
C CYS A 52 5.66 -4.27 -5.50
N GLN A 53 5.89 -5.43 -6.13
CA GLN A 53 7.22 -5.94 -6.40
C GLN A 53 7.48 -5.97 -7.90
N GLU A 54 8.52 -5.26 -8.33
CA GLU A 54 9.08 -5.38 -9.68
C GLU A 54 10.57 -5.78 -9.59
N GLY A 55 10.85 -6.99 -10.02
CA GLY A 55 12.19 -7.60 -9.87
C GLY A 55 12.58 -7.72 -8.40
N TYR A 56 13.68 -7.09 -8.02
CA TYR A 56 14.20 -7.10 -6.64
C TYR A 56 13.86 -5.81 -5.87
N HIS A 57 12.85 -5.07 -6.30
CA HIS A 57 12.47 -3.81 -5.68
C HIS A 57 11.01 -3.80 -5.22
N TRP A 58 10.79 -3.19 -4.06
CA TRP A 58 9.47 -2.98 -3.48
C TRP A 58 9.11 -1.50 -3.46
N ALA A 59 7.91 -1.18 -3.91
CA ALA A 59 7.32 0.15 -3.83
C ALA A 59 5.90 0.09 -3.25
N LEU A 60 5.37 1.22 -2.82
CA LEU A 60 4.04 1.35 -2.24
C LEU A 60 3.15 2.19 -3.14
N LEU A 61 1.98 1.66 -3.49
CA LEU A 61 0.88 2.45 -4.02
C LEU A 61 -0.13 2.72 -2.90
N VAL A 62 -0.63 3.94 -2.85
CA VAL A 62 -1.72 4.33 -1.96
C VAL A 62 -2.89 4.80 -2.79
N ILE A 63 -3.95 4.01 -2.79
CA ILE A 63 -5.15 4.23 -3.58
C ILE A 63 -6.18 4.96 -2.74
N PHE A 64 -6.74 6.02 -3.29
CA PHE A 64 -7.90 6.73 -2.77
C PHE A 64 -9.06 6.61 -3.75
N PRO A 65 -9.91 5.58 -3.64
CA PRO A 65 -11.00 5.36 -4.60
C PRO A 65 -11.95 6.54 -4.69
N LYS A 66 -12.27 7.17 -3.56
CA LYS A 66 -13.15 8.34 -3.47
C LYS A 66 -12.71 9.54 -4.33
N TRP A 67 -11.41 9.64 -4.64
CA TRP A 67 -10.83 10.75 -5.40
C TRP A 67 -10.19 10.32 -6.70
N ASN A 68 -10.38 9.06 -7.12
CA ASN A 68 -9.74 8.49 -8.31
C ASN A 68 -8.22 8.69 -8.33
N THR A 69 -7.58 8.72 -7.16
CA THR A 69 -6.16 9.07 -7.05
C THR A 69 -5.35 7.89 -6.54
N VAL A 70 -4.21 7.66 -7.18
CA VAL A 70 -3.18 6.73 -6.75
C VAL A 70 -1.88 7.48 -6.56
N TYR A 71 -1.31 7.39 -5.37
CA TYR A 71 0.04 7.87 -5.09
C TYR A 71 1.03 6.72 -5.24
N ASN A 72 2.09 6.96 -6.03
CA ASN A 72 3.26 6.09 -6.06
C ASN A 72 4.32 6.62 -5.10
N ILE A 73 4.73 5.80 -4.15
CA ILE A 73 5.72 6.09 -3.12
C ILE A 73 6.88 5.11 -3.30
N ASP A 74 7.99 5.59 -3.85
CA ASP A 74 9.13 4.77 -4.22
C ASP A 74 10.43 5.32 -3.64
N SER A 75 11.12 4.48 -2.87
CA SER A 75 12.41 4.82 -2.25
C SER A 75 13.58 4.88 -3.23
N LYS A 76 13.43 4.46 -4.48
CA LYS A 76 14.39 4.72 -5.57
C LYS A 76 14.24 6.10 -6.19
N GLY A 77 13.17 6.80 -5.86
CA GLY A 77 12.90 8.15 -6.33
C GLY A 77 12.04 8.23 -7.58
N TYR A 78 11.78 9.47 -7.98
CA TYR A 78 10.80 9.84 -9.00
C TYR A 78 11.02 9.19 -10.37
N GLN A 79 12.27 8.91 -10.73
CA GLN A 79 12.61 8.37 -12.07
C GLN A 79 12.54 6.83 -12.16
N SER A 80 12.20 6.17 -11.06
CA SER A 80 12.06 4.71 -11.08
C SER A 80 10.80 4.32 -11.86
N PRO A 81 10.90 3.39 -12.84
CA PRO A 81 9.73 2.88 -13.56
C PRO A 81 8.90 1.89 -12.72
N SER A 82 9.17 1.78 -11.42
CA SER A 82 8.49 0.83 -10.55
C SER A 82 6.98 0.97 -10.62
N CYS A 83 6.32 -0.17 -10.56
CA CYS A 83 4.88 -0.33 -10.69
C CYS A 83 4.29 0.05 -12.07
N TYR A 84 5.12 0.14 -13.13
CA TYR A 84 4.62 0.43 -14.47
C TYR A 84 3.65 -0.64 -15.00
N SER A 85 4.00 -1.92 -14.79
CA SER A 85 3.19 -3.05 -15.25
C SER A 85 1.81 -3.07 -14.57
N ILE A 86 1.77 -2.78 -13.27
CA ILE A 86 0.50 -2.74 -12.54
C ILE A 86 -0.32 -1.50 -12.91
N LYS A 87 0.30 -0.41 -13.34
CA LYS A 87 -0.42 0.83 -13.65
C LYS A 87 -1.48 0.62 -14.72
N LYS A 88 -1.11 -0.01 -15.84
CA LYS A 88 -2.04 -0.26 -16.95
C LYS A 88 -3.20 -1.14 -16.48
N LEU A 89 -2.88 -2.27 -15.84
CA LEU A 89 -3.86 -3.21 -15.33
C LEU A 89 -4.77 -2.56 -14.28
N PHE A 90 -4.23 -1.71 -13.43
CA PHE A 90 -5.01 -0.99 -12.42
C PHE A 90 -5.96 0.04 -13.05
N ASP A 91 -5.56 0.74 -14.13
CA ASP A 91 -6.43 1.67 -14.85
C ASP A 91 -7.64 0.92 -15.46
N GLU A 92 -7.43 -0.28 -16.01
CA GLU A 92 -8.48 -1.16 -16.54
C GLU A 92 -9.40 -1.66 -15.41
N ALA A 93 -8.83 -2.20 -14.34
CA ALA A 93 -9.56 -2.66 -13.17
C ALA A 93 -10.38 -1.55 -12.49
N PHE A 94 -9.83 -0.34 -12.39
CA PHE A 94 -10.56 0.79 -11.83
C PHE A 94 -11.75 1.19 -12.71
N GLY A 95 -11.60 1.13 -14.03
CA GLY A 95 -12.71 1.31 -14.96
C GLY A 95 -13.85 0.30 -14.69
N ALA A 96 -13.51 -0.97 -14.57
CA ALA A 96 -14.48 -2.04 -14.26
C ALA A 96 -15.11 -1.89 -12.85
N TYR A 97 -14.33 -1.42 -11.86
CA TYR A 97 -14.82 -1.07 -10.53
C TYR A 97 -15.89 0.04 -10.59
N VAL A 98 -15.66 1.10 -11.37
CA VAL A 98 -16.63 2.20 -11.57
C VAL A 98 -17.90 1.69 -12.24
N ASP A 99 -17.80 0.84 -13.26
CA ASP A 99 -18.95 0.25 -13.95
C ASP A 99 -19.83 -0.59 -13.00
N LYS A 100 -19.21 -1.25 -12.02
CA LYS A 100 -19.90 -1.98 -10.95
C LYS A 100 -20.40 -1.09 -9.80
N LYS A 101 -20.50 0.21 -10.03
CA LYS A 101 -20.98 1.21 -9.05
C LYS A 101 -20.08 1.38 -7.83
N GLY A 102 -18.80 1.10 -7.96
CA GLY A 102 -17.81 1.40 -6.94
C GLY A 102 -17.76 2.89 -6.60
N ARG A 103 -17.43 3.20 -5.36
CA ARG A 103 -17.37 4.57 -4.85
C ARG A 103 -16.19 5.34 -5.45
N HIS A 104 -16.45 6.37 -6.23
CA HIS A 104 -15.44 7.14 -6.95
C HIS A 104 -15.82 8.63 -7.06
N ASN A 105 -14.90 9.47 -7.53
CA ASN A 105 -15.19 10.86 -7.85
C ASN A 105 -15.82 10.95 -9.25
N LYS A 106 -17.09 11.29 -9.31
CA LYS A 106 -17.87 11.37 -10.55
C LYS A 106 -17.31 12.37 -11.57
N ASN A 107 -16.59 13.42 -11.11
CA ASN A 107 -16.00 14.42 -12.00
C ASN A 107 -14.87 13.85 -12.89
N PHE A 108 -14.25 12.76 -12.46
CA PHE A 108 -13.16 12.08 -13.19
C PHE A 108 -13.63 10.79 -13.88
N GLY A 109 -14.88 10.35 -13.63
CA GLY A 109 -15.45 9.15 -14.22
C GLY A 109 -14.57 7.92 -13.96
N ARG A 110 -14.14 7.27 -15.05
CA ARG A 110 -13.28 6.07 -15.00
C ARG A 110 -11.77 6.35 -14.92
N THR A 111 -11.37 7.63 -15.01
CA THR A 111 -9.97 8.03 -15.09
C THR A 111 -9.30 8.00 -13.72
N VAL A 112 -8.14 7.34 -13.64
CA VAL A 112 -7.27 7.36 -12.46
C VAL A 112 -6.25 8.47 -12.58
N ILE A 113 -6.09 9.23 -11.49
CA ILE A 113 -5.10 10.29 -11.39
C ILE A 113 -3.87 9.73 -10.68
N TRP A 114 -2.81 9.46 -11.43
CA TRP A 114 -1.54 9.01 -10.87
C TRP A 114 -0.71 10.18 -10.41
N LYS A 115 -0.25 10.12 -9.19
CA LYS A 115 0.60 11.13 -8.57
C LYS A 115 1.83 10.48 -7.96
N HIS A 116 2.96 11.15 -8.10
CA HIS A 116 4.14 10.84 -7.29
C HIS A 116 4.00 11.50 -5.91
N PHE A 117 4.27 10.71 -4.90
CA PHE A 117 4.40 11.19 -3.53
C PHE A 117 5.89 11.22 -3.18
N GLN A 118 6.38 12.36 -2.73
CA GLN A 118 7.77 12.52 -2.35
C GLN A 118 8.09 11.55 -1.20
N ALA A 119 9.11 10.72 -1.38
CA ALA A 119 9.48 9.64 -0.46
C ALA A 119 10.90 9.82 0.07
N HIS A 120 11.20 9.22 1.20
CA HIS A 120 12.58 9.02 1.62
C HIS A 120 13.30 8.14 0.61
N ILE A 121 14.49 8.58 0.17
CA ILE A 121 15.29 7.89 -0.86
C ILE A 121 16.29 6.96 -0.18
N GLN A 122 16.24 5.68 -0.53
CA GLN A 122 17.22 4.73 -0.01
C GLN A 122 18.61 4.96 -0.63
N PRO A 123 19.69 4.71 0.12
CA PRO A 123 21.04 4.78 -0.44
C PRO A 123 21.22 3.85 -1.63
N PRO A 124 21.94 4.25 -2.69
CA PRO A 124 22.24 3.40 -3.82
C PRO A 124 22.87 2.07 -3.39
N GLY A 125 22.39 0.96 -3.97
CA GLY A 125 22.87 -0.39 -3.65
C GLY A 125 22.33 -0.98 -2.34
N SER A 126 21.53 -0.23 -1.57
CA SER A 126 20.91 -0.79 -0.36
C SER A 126 19.77 -1.77 -0.71
N MET A 127 19.58 -2.78 0.16
CA MET A 127 18.51 -3.78 0.06
C MET A 127 17.36 -3.48 1.04
N LEU A 128 17.15 -2.20 1.36
CA LEU A 128 16.24 -1.76 2.42
C LEU A 128 14.85 -1.35 1.92
N CYS A 129 14.52 -1.56 0.64
CA CYS A 129 13.25 -1.11 0.04
C CYS A 129 12.01 -1.58 0.84
N GLY A 130 12.01 -2.81 1.35
CA GLY A 130 10.93 -3.31 2.20
C GLY A 130 10.77 -2.51 3.50
N GLN A 131 11.86 -2.12 4.16
CA GLN A 131 11.82 -1.28 5.36
C GLN A 131 11.29 0.12 5.04
N TYR A 132 11.67 0.68 3.89
CA TYR A 132 11.14 1.96 3.41
C TYR A 132 9.63 1.88 3.15
N VAL A 133 9.15 0.80 2.49
CA VAL A 133 7.72 0.56 2.29
C VAL A 133 6.98 0.51 3.64
N MET A 134 7.47 -0.27 4.60
CA MET A 134 6.85 -0.36 5.93
C MET A 134 6.84 0.99 6.66
N TYR A 135 7.94 1.74 6.61
CA TYR A 135 8.02 3.08 7.20
C TYR A 135 6.96 4.02 6.59
N HIS A 136 6.87 4.05 5.26
CA HIS A 136 5.90 4.90 4.56
C HIS A 136 4.46 4.49 4.86
N MET A 137 4.16 3.17 4.91
CA MET A 137 2.82 2.69 5.29
C MET A 137 2.42 3.16 6.68
N LEU A 138 3.31 2.99 7.68
CA LEU A 138 3.05 3.40 9.06
C LEU A 138 2.89 4.92 9.17
N SER A 139 3.82 5.67 8.57
CA SER A 139 3.79 7.13 8.59
C SER A 139 2.56 7.68 7.87
N PHE A 140 2.16 7.05 6.76
CA PHE A 140 0.97 7.43 6.02
C PHE A 140 -0.31 7.15 6.82
N ALA A 141 -0.43 5.97 7.42
CA ALA A 141 -1.56 5.60 8.25
C ALA A 141 -1.70 6.49 9.50
N ASP A 142 -0.59 6.81 10.17
CA ASP A 142 -0.58 7.71 11.31
C ASP A 142 -1.07 9.11 10.94
N ASN A 143 -0.62 9.63 9.81
CA ASN A 143 -1.04 10.95 9.33
C ASN A 143 -2.51 10.98 8.87
N LEU A 144 -3.02 9.92 8.20
CA LEU A 144 -4.43 9.82 7.82
C LEU A 144 -5.37 9.88 9.04
N SER A 145 -4.93 9.31 10.17
CA SER A 145 -5.72 9.34 11.39
C SER A 145 -5.80 10.73 12.04
N LEU A 146 -4.85 11.62 11.70
CA LEU A 146 -4.74 12.96 12.29
C LEU A 146 -5.35 14.06 11.41
N ASP A 147 -5.30 13.91 10.09
CA ASP A 147 -5.76 14.96 9.16
C ASP A 147 -6.23 14.34 7.82
N ARG A 148 -7.48 13.90 7.81
CA ARG A 148 -8.12 13.24 6.65
C ARG A 148 -8.21 14.13 5.40
N ASP A 149 -8.25 15.45 5.58
CA ASP A 149 -8.50 16.39 4.48
C ASP A 149 -7.20 16.85 3.80
N ARG A 150 -6.05 16.59 4.42
CA ARG A 150 -4.76 17.10 3.96
C ARG A 150 -4.19 16.36 2.75
N TYR A 151 -4.42 15.05 2.65
CA TYR A 151 -3.80 14.20 1.65
C TYR A 151 -4.32 14.40 0.21
N PRO A 152 -5.62 14.63 -0.04
CA PRO A 152 -6.09 14.82 -1.41
C PRO A 152 -5.56 16.08 -2.08
N GLN A 153 -5.06 17.05 -1.31
CA GLN A 153 -4.68 18.38 -1.82
C GLN A 153 -3.21 18.50 -2.25
N GLY A 154 -2.44 17.41 -2.26
CA GLY A 154 -1.13 17.36 -2.93
C GLY A 154 0.02 18.09 -2.25
N ARG A 155 -0.06 18.38 -0.95
CA ARG A 155 1.00 19.08 -0.19
C ARG A 155 1.76 18.20 0.81
N ALA A 156 1.53 16.90 0.82
CA ALA A 156 2.22 15.99 1.72
C ALA A 156 3.28 15.20 0.96
N GLY A 157 4.48 15.24 1.44
CA GLY A 157 5.61 14.44 1.02
C GLY A 157 6.45 14.13 2.25
N PHE A 158 7.21 13.06 2.17
CA PHE A 158 8.27 12.78 3.13
C PHE A 158 9.53 13.57 2.76
N ALA A 159 10.49 13.66 3.66
CA ALA A 159 11.81 14.15 3.32
C ALA A 159 12.47 13.25 2.25
N THR A 160 13.32 13.81 1.40
CA THR A 160 14.04 13.04 0.37
C THR A 160 15.35 12.43 0.87
N CYS A 161 15.78 12.78 2.09
CA CYS A 161 16.97 12.18 2.70
C CYS A 161 16.72 10.69 3.02
N PRO A 162 17.76 9.87 3.11
CA PRO A 162 17.63 8.50 3.61
C PRO A 162 17.03 8.46 5.02
N LEU A 163 16.37 7.36 5.33
CA LEU A 163 15.95 7.07 6.70
C LEU A 163 17.16 6.93 7.60
N LEU A 164 17.06 7.44 8.81
CA LEU A 164 18.08 7.27 9.84
C LEU A 164 18.13 5.81 10.32
N PRO A 165 19.27 5.31 10.79
CA PRO A 165 19.38 3.94 11.33
C PRO A 165 18.33 3.63 12.40
N ASP A 166 18.04 4.59 13.29
CA ASP A 166 17.05 4.42 14.36
C ASP A 166 15.61 4.34 13.81
N GLU A 167 15.31 5.03 12.72
CA GLU A 167 14.00 4.92 12.06
C GLU A 167 13.81 3.53 11.46
N ILE A 168 14.85 2.99 10.82
CA ILE A 168 14.85 1.63 10.27
C ILE A 168 14.74 0.59 11.39
N ALA A 169 15.50 0.78 12.50
CA ALA A 169 15.43 -0.09 13.66
C ALA A 169 14.00 -0.09 14.26
N ASN A 170 13.40 1.07 14.44
CA ASN A 170 12.03 1.21 14.95
C ASN A 170 11.00 0.45 14.10
N VAL A 171 11.10 0.51 12.77
CA VAL A 171 10.21 -0.25 11.87
C VAL A 171 10.37 -1.76 12.08
N ARG A 172 11.60 -2.23 12.22
CA ARG A 172 11.89 -3.66 12.47
C ARG A 172 11.37 -4.12 13.81
N GLU A 173 11.58 -3.35 14.86
CA GLU A 173 11.07 -3.64 16.22
C GLU A 173 9.54 -3.72 16.22
N ARG A 174 8.86 -2.76 15.59
CA ARG A 174 7.39 -2.78 15.48
C ARG A 174 6.87 -4.00 14.73
N LEU A 175 7.58 -4.45 13.69
CA LEU A 175 7.23 -5.67 12.97
C LEU A 175 7.45 -6.91 13.86
N LEU A 176 8.58 -6.98 14.57
CA LEU A 176 8.88 -8.06 15.50
C LEU A 176 7.84 -8.14 16.62
N ASP A 177 7.51 -7.01 17.22
CA ASP A 177 6.47 -6.91 18.25
C ASP A 177 5.11 -7.43 17.74
N PHE A 178 4.75 -7.08 16.50
CA PHE A 178 3.55 -7.59 15.88
C PHE A 178 3.59 -9.11 15.73
N PHE A 179 4.68 -9.66 15.20
CA PHE A 179 4.82 -11.12 15.06
C PHE A 179 4.77 -11.82 16.41
N MET A 180 5.47 -11.34 17.40
CA MET A 180 5.52 -11.97 18.73
C MET A 180 4.15 -11.94 19.41
N ASN A 181 3.46 -10.79 19.39
CA ASN A 181 2.24 -10.59 20.18
C ASN A 181 0.96 -10.99 19.43
N GLU A 182 0.93 -10.93 18.09
CA GLU A 182 -0.30 -11.14 17.33
C GLU A 182 -0.30 -12.43 16.50
N VAL A 183 0.88 -12.95 16.14
CA VAL A 183 1.00 -14.17 15.32
C VAL A 183 1.45 -15.37 16.16
N ILE A 184 2.47 -15.21 17.00
CA ILE A 184 3.08 -16.31 17.76
C ILE A 184 2.37 -16.55 19.09
N ASP A 185 2.04 -15.50 19.84
CA ASP A 185 1.35 -15.61 21.14
C ASP A 185 0.02 -16.35 21.00
N ILE A 186 -0.29 -17.21 21.97
CA ILE A 186 -1.53 -18.00 22.03
C ILE A 186 -2.77 -17.10 22.01
N GLY A 187 -2.70 -15.91 22.60
CA GLY A 187 -3.77 -14.91 22.59
C GLY A 187 -3.74 -13.96 21.38
N GLY A 188 -2.83 -14.14 20.44
CA GLY A 188 -2.65 -13.25 19.29
C GLY A 188 -3.82 -13.30 18.31
N SER A 189 -4.22 -12.13 17.80
CA SER A 189 -5.39 -11.99 16.93
C SER A 189 -5.18 -12.53 15.53
N CYS A 190 -3.93 -12.71 15.10
CA CYS A 190 -3.54 -13.22 13.78
C CYS A 190 -2.95 -14.65 13.85
N ARG A 191 -3.03 -15.32 15.00
CA ARG A 191 -2.54 -16.68 15.13
C ARG A 191 -3.40 -17.65 14.32
N VAL A 192 -2.75 -18.53 13.57
CA VAL A 192 -3.40 -19.62 12.84
C VAL A 192 -3.39 -20.86 13.75
N GLU A 193 -4.56 -21.39 14.09
CA GLU A 193 -4.67 -22.59 14.89
C GLU A 193 -4.03 -23.79 14.15
N GLY A 194 -3.20 -24.55 14.88
CA GLY A 194 -2.49 -25.72 14.33
C GLY A 194 -1.20 -25.39 13.57
N ALA A 195 -0.84 -24.14 13.38
CA ALA A 195 0.46 -23.77 12.82
C ALA A 195 1.58 -24.03 13.85
N SER A 196 2.68 -24.66 13.41
CA SER A 196 3.90 -24.81 14.20
C SER A 196 4.81 -23.61 13.93
N TYR A 197 5.07 -22.82 14.95
CA TYR A 197 5.98 -21.66 14.90
C TYR A 197 7.32 -22.04 15.53
N ASN A 198 8.00 -23.05 14.96
CA ASN A 198 9.33 -23.50 15.42
C ASN A 198 10.44 -22.63 14.85
#